data_1930d4c906445d84c1aceea6f04d2106
#
_entry.id   1930d4c906445d84c1aceea6f04d2106
#
_cell.length_a   1.000
_cell.length_b   1.000
_cell.length_c   1.000
_cell.angle_alpha   90.00
_cell.angle_beta   90.00
_cell.angle_gamma   90.00
#
_symmetry.space_group_name_H-M   'P 1'
#
loop_
_entity.id
_entity.type
_entity.pdbx_description
1 polymer ?
#
loop_
_entity_poly.entity_id
_entity_poly.type
_entity_poly.pdbx_seq_one_letter_code
_entity_poly.pdbx_strand_id
1 'polypeptide(L)'
;MDHTPHVSNDHWYGHDAPNDRRFHIDHPFPHGRFEHFGPSYRYSVTRIDHDHHRFWFPGGFYFQIADWDWPLAADWCWDCGDDFVVYEDPDHVGWYLLYNIHTGVYVHVTYLGA
;
A
#
# COMPACT_ATOMS: atom_id res chain seq x y z
N MET A 1 -2.69 15.15 4.36
CA MET A 1 -2.01 13.89 4.63
C MET A 1 -2.36 13.40 6.00
N ASP A 2 -2.56 12.12 6.13
CA ASP A 2 -2.95 11.47 7.36
C ASP A 2 -1.73 11.28 8.26
N HIS A 3 -1.80 11.76 9.50
CA HIS A 3 -0.71 11.65 10.47
C HIS A 3 -0.97 10.60 11.56
N THR A 4 -2.15 10.00 11.56
CA THR A 4 -2.50 8.98 12.54
C THR A 4 -2.03 7.62 12.04
N PRO A 5 -1.34 6.80 12.86
CA PRO A 5 -0.92 5.48 12.43
C PRO A 5 -2.10 4.59 12.10
N HIS A 6 -2.11 4.01 10.90
CA HIS A 6 -3.12 3.02 10.50
C HIS A 6 -2.71 1.60 10.86
N VAL A 7 -1.42 1.32 10.98
CA VAL A 7 -0.91 -0.01 11.29
C VAL A 7 0.07 0.08 12.44
N SER A 8 -0.13 -0.76 13.47
CA SER A 8 0.77 -0.89 14.61
C SER A 8 0.73 -2.33 15.10
N ASN A 9 1.89 -2.95 15.32
CA ASN A 9 2.01 -4.35 15.77
C ASN A 9 1.18 -5.31 14.90
N ASP A 10 1.22 -5.13 13.59
CA ASP A 10 0.46 -5.89 12.60
C ASP A 10 -1.06 -5.76 12.73
N HIS A 11 -1.54 -4.77 13.46
CA HIS A 11 -2.96 -4.42 13.54
C HIS A 11 -3.25 -3.14 12.80
N TRP A 12 -4.37 -3.14 12.09
CA TRP A 12 -4.89 -1.96 11.41
C TRP A 12 -5.84 -1.19 12.34
N TYR A 13 -5.72 0.13 12.31
CA TYR A 13 -6.58 1.04 13.08
C TYR A 13 -7.21 2.07 12.15
N GLY A 14 -8.53 2.05 12.03
CA GLY A 14 -9.26 3.04 11.28
C GLY A 14 -9.39 4.35 12.05
N HIS A 15 -9.44 5.47 11.35
CA HIS A 15 -9.54 6.76 12.03
C HIS A 15 -10.08 7.92 11.20
N ASP A 16 -10.14 7.81 9.87
CA ASP A 16 -10.44 8.94 9.01
C ASP A 16 -11.87 8.94 8.49
N ALA A 17 -12.31 10.13 8.06
CA ALA A 17 -13.60 10.26 7.41
C ALA A 17 -13.59 9.54 6.06
N PRO A 18 -14.56 8.67 5.78
CA PRO A 18 -14.59 7.90 4.54
C PRO A 18 -14.84 8.73 3.28
N ASN A 19 -15.16 10.01 3.42
CA ASN A 19 -15.42 10.91 2.30
C ASN A 19 -14.27 11.88 2.02
N ASP A 20 -13.07 11.61 2.51
CA ASP A 20 -11.89 12.42 2.19
C ASP A 20 -11.56 12.27 0.71
N ARG A 21 -11.43 13.41 0.01
CA ARG A 21 -11.18 13.43 -1.44
C ARG A 21 -9.89 12.73 -1.86
N ARG A 22 -8.88 12.74 -1.02
CA ARG A 22 -7.60 12.09 -1.32
C ARG A 22 -7.74 10.58 -1.48
N PHE A 23 -8.79 10.01 -0.89
CA PHE A 23 -9.01 8.57 -0.87
C PHE A 23 -10.21 8.16 -1.73
N HIS A 24 -10.78 9.09 -2.50
CA HIS A 24 -11.91 8.80 -3.37
C HIS A 24 -11.44 8.10 -4.65
N ILE A 25 -12.08 6.99 -4.97
CA ILE A 25 -11.87 6.25 -6.22
C ILE A 25 -13.24 6.00 -6.83
N ASP A 26 -13.44 6.46 -8.09
CA ASP A 26 -14.72 6.33 -8.78
C ASP A 26 -15.14 4.87 -8.97
N HIS A 27 -14.16 4.01 -9.20
CA HIS A 27 -14.35 2.57 -9.33
C HIS A 27 -13.49 1.87 -8.30
N PRO A 28 -13.98 1.64 -7.05
CA PRO A 28 -13.23 0.87 -6.07
C PRO A 28 -12.87 -0.49 -6.68
N PHE A 29 -11.62 -0.85 -6.63
CA PHE A 29 -11.12 -2.10 -7.22
C PHE A 29 -11.27 -2.18 -8.75
N PRO A 30 -10.81 -1.18 -9.53
CA PRO A 30 -11.00 -1.17 -10.99
C PRO A 30 -10.33 -2.36 -11.70
N HIS A 31 -9.30 -2.96 -11.10
CA HIS A 31 -8.57 -4.12 -11.63
C HIS A 31 -8.86 -5.40 -10.84
N GLY A 32 -9.98 -5.41 -10.11
CA GLY A 32 -10.30 -6.51 -9.22
C GLY A 32 -9.70 -6.31 -7.85
N ARG A 33 -10.16 -7.10 -6.92
CA ARG A 33 -9.72 -7.02 -5.53
C ARG A 33 -8.46 -7.86 -5.33
N PHE A 34 -7.47 -7.31 -4.65
CA PHE A 34 -6.28 -8.06 -4.27
C PHE A 34 -6.62 -8.97 -3.09
N GLU A 35 -6.46 -10.29 -3.29
CA GLU A 35 -6.95 -11.29 -2.33
C GLU A 35 -5.92 -11.68 -1.27
N HIS A 36 -4.63 -11.47 -1.52
CA HIS A 36 -3.57 -11.95 -0.64
C HIS A 36 -3.03 -10.85 0.26
N PHE A 37 -3.92 -10.24 1.03
CA PHE A 37 -3.56 -9.20 1.99
C PHE A 37 -3.56 -9.72 3.43
N GLY A 38 -2.94 -8.97 4.33
CA GLY A 38 -2.86 -9.29 5.75
C GLY A 38 -1.53 -9.89 6.17
N PRO A 39 -1.31 -10.06 7.48
CA PRO A 39 -0.01 -10.48 8.02
C PRO A 39 0.42 -11.89 7.61
N SER A 40 -0.51 -12.73 7.14
CA SER A 40 -0.20 -14.07 6.66
C SER A 40 0.57 -14.07 5.34
N TYR A 41 0.58 -12.94 4.63
CA TYR A 41 1.23 -12.81 3.33
C TYR A 41 2.32 -11.75 3.42
N ARG A 42 3.58 -12.20 3.33
CA ARG A 42 4.74 -11.31 3.37
C ARG A 42 5.40 -11.33 2.00
N TYR A 43 5.71 -10.14 1.48
CA TYR A 43 6.23 -10.00 0.12
C TYR A 43 7.56 -9.28 0.10
N SER A 44 8.42 -9.69 -0.86
CA SER A 44 9.55 -8.91 -1.32
C SER A 44 9.19 -8.29 -2.66
N VAL A 45 9.64 -7.07 -2.90
CA VAL A 45 9.41 -6.39 -4.18
C VAL A 45 10.42 -6.91 -5.20
N THR A 46 9.93 -7.30 -6.39
CA THR A 46 10.78 -7.80 -7.48
C THR A 46 11.19 -6.69 -8.43
N ARG A 47 10.44 -5.59 -8.48
CA ARG A 47 10.73 -4.44 -9.35
C ARG A 47 10.13 -3.18 -8.73
N ILE A 48 10.85 -2.07 -8.88
CA ILE A 48 10.38 -0.73 -8.48
C ILE A 48 10.57 0.25 -9.63
N ASP A 49 9.53 1.01 -9.94
CA ASP A 49 9.57 2.12 -10.90
C ASP A 49 9.43 3.42 -10.11
N HIS A 50 10.56 4.11 -9.89
CA HIS A 50 10.57 5.35 -9.12
C HIS A 50 9.91 6.52 -9.86
N ASP A 51 9.85 6.48 -11.18
CA ASP A 51 9.25 7.57 -11.97
C ASP A 51 7.73 7.55 -11.91
N HIS A 52 7.14 6.35 -11.87
CA HIS A 52 5.69 6.17 -11.87
C HIS A 52 5.15 5.73 -10.52
N HIS A 53 6.02 5.59 -9.50
CA HIS A 53 5.66 5.17 -8.14
C HIS A 53 4.95 3.82 -8.10
N ARG A 54 5.45 2.85 -8.90
CA ARG A 54 4.87 1.52 -9.02
C ARG A 54 5.85 0.45 -8.57
N PHE A 55 5.31 -0.61 -7.98
CA PHE A 55 6.11 -1.75 -7.54
C PHE A 55 5.41 -3.07 -7.86
N TRP A 56 6.21 -4.12 -8.03
CA TRP A 56 5.73 -5.45 -8.39
C TRP A 56 6.14 -6.47 -7.34
N PHE A 57 5.20 -7.36 -7.02
CA PHE A 57 5.44 -8.53 -6.20
C PHE A 57 5.70 -9.75 -7.07
N PRO A 58 6.26 -10.86 -6.49
CA PRO A 58 6.33 -12.14 -7.19
C PRO A 58 4.96 -12.56 -7.69
N GLY A 59 4.89 -13.08 -8.91
CA GLY A 59 3.62 -13.43 -9.55
C GLY A 59 3.05 -12.33 -10.45
N GLY A 60 3.70 -11.17 -10.50
CA GLY A 60 3.31 -10.09 -11.41
C GLY A 60 2.29 -9.11 -10.85
N PHE A 61 1.84 -9.28 -9.62
CA PHE A 61 0.94 -8.32 -8.96
C PHE A 61 1.64 -6.97 -8.81
N TYR A 62 0.98 -5.88 -9.23
CA TYR A 62 1.60 -4.58 -9.10
C TYR A 62 0.64 -3.51 -8.61
N PHE A 63 1.22 -2.49 -8.00
CA PHE A 63 0.49 -1.44 -7.30
C PHE A 63 1.12 -0.08 -7.62
N GLN A 64 0.35 0.97 -7.42
CA GLN A 64 0.86 2.34 -7.49
C GLN A 64 0.74 3.01 -6.13
N ILE A 65 1.82 3.66 -5.70
CA ILE A 65 1.87 4.41 -4.45
C ILE A 65 1.20 5.77 -4.67
N ALA A 66 0.37 6.18 -3.72
CA ALA A 66 -0.25 7.50 -3.75
C ALA A 66 0.82 8.60 -3.79
N ASP A 67 0.62 9.60 -4.65
CA ASP A 67 1.63 10.66 -4.84
C ASP A 67 1.94 11.39 -3.54
N TRP A 68 0.94 11.63 -2.69
CA TRP A 68 1.15 12.32 -1.41
C TRP A 68 1.94 11.50 -0.39
N ASP A 69 2.01 10.19 -0.56
CA ASP A 69 2.77 9.29 0.33
C ASP A 69 4.15 8.93 -0.23
N TRP A 70 4.40 9.20 -1.50
CA TRP A 70 5.66 8.82 -2.12
C TRP A 70 6.90 9.29 -1.35
N PRO A 71 6.95 10.54 -0.82
CA PRO A 71 8.12 10.99 -0.05
C PRO A 71 8.45 10.11 1.15
N LEU A 72 7.47 9.41 1.72
CA LEU A 72 7.68 8.51 2.86
C LEU A 72 8.36 7.20 2.43
N ALA A 73 8.20 6.81 1.17
CA ALA A 73 8.65 5.52 0.65
C ALA A 73 9.82 5.62 -0.33
N ALA A 74 10.18 6.82 -0.75
CA ALA A 74 11.19 7.03 -1.80
C ALA A 74 12.55 6.41 -1.44
N ASP A 75 12.90 6.42 -0.15
CA ASP A 75 14.19 5.92 0.33
C ASP A 75 14.14 4.48 0.86
N TRP A 76 13.02 3.81 0.72
CA TRP A 76 12.92 2.42 1.15
C TRP A 76 13.85 1.51 0.33
N CYS A 77 14.28 0.44 0.97
CA CYS A 77 15.11 -0.58 0.33
C CYS A 77 14.22 -1.52 -0.50
N TRP A 78 13.67 -0.99 -1.59
CA TRP A 78 12.65 -1.68 -2.39
C TRP A 78 13.11 -3.02 -2.96
N ASP A 79 14.34 -3.06 -3.45
CA ASP A 79 14.90 -4.23 -4.10
C ASP A 79 16.12 -4.80 -3.38
N CYS A 80 16.31 -4.45 -2.12
CA CYS A 80 17.53 -4.83 -1.38
C CYS A 80 17.26 -5.46 -0.01
N GLY A 81 16.04 -5.88 0.28
CA GLY A 81 15.79 -6.68 1.47
C GLY A 81 14.63 -6.28 2.35
N ASP A 82 13.94 -5.19 2.05
CA ASP A 82 12.73 -4.84 2.81
C ASP A 82 11.62 -5.85 2.49
N ASP A 83 10.85 -6.19 3.52
CA ASP A 83 9.66 -7.03 3.40
C ASP A 83 8.41 -6.20 3.67
N PHE A 84 7.33 -6.59 3.00
CA PHE A 84 6.09 -5.83 3.00
C PHE A 84 4.88 -6.69 3.29
N VAL A 85 3.89 -6.08 3.92
CA VAL A 85 2.55 -6.66 4.10
C VAL A 85 1.55 -5.66 3.54
N VAL A 86 0.55 -6.16 2.81
CA VAL A 86 -0.54 -5.34 2.29
C VAL A 86 -1.74 -5.47 3.23
N TYR A 87 -2.32 -4.34 3.61
CA TYR A 87 -3.58 -4.31 4.35
C TYR A 87 -4.64 -3.63 3.50
N GLU A 88 -5.87 -4.13 3.57
CA GLU A 88 -7.01 -3.41 3.00
C GLU A 88 -7.35 -2.23 3.90
N ASP A 89 -7.61 -1.05 3.31
CA ASP A 89 -8.02 0.13 4.06
C ASP A 89 -9.54 0.22 4.12
N PRO A 90 -10.20 -0.20 5.20
CA PRO A 90 -11.65 -0.17 5.28
C PRO A 90 -12.24 1.23 5.40
N ASP A 91 -11.45 2.23 5.79
CA ASP A 91 -11.91 3.62 5.83
C ASP A 91 -11.92 4.27 4.44
N HIS A 92 -11.15 3.73 3.51
CA HIS A 92 -11.00 4.28 2.16
C HIS A 92 -11.14 3.17 1.14
N VAL A 93 -12.37 2.89 0.75
CA VAL A 93 -12.70 1.77 -0.14
C VAL A 93 -11.93 1.86 -1.45
N GLY A 94 -11.31 0.77 -1.86
CA GLY A 94 -10.50 0.69 -3.07
C GLY A 94 -9.02 0.96 -2.85
N TRP A 95 -8.63 1.39 -1.66
CA TRP A 95 -7.23 1.61 -1.30
C TRP A 95 -6.70 0.48 -0.44
N TYR A 96 -5.39 0.27 -0.54
CA TYR A 96 -4.65 -0.65 0.32
C TYR A 96 -3.54 0.11 1.01
N LEU A 97 -3.02 -0.46 2.09
CA LEU A 97 -1.87 0.06 2.81
C LEU A 97 -0.71 -0.89 2.59
N LEU A 98 0.40 -0.38 2.10
CA LEU A 98 1.64 -1.13 2.01
C LEU A 98 2.48 -0.84 3.24
N TYR A 99 2.62 -1.83 4.10
CA TYR A 99 3.37 -1.71 5.35
C TYR A 99 4.78 -2.26 5.16
N ASN A 100 5.78 -1.41 5.43
CA ASN A 100 7.18 -1.84 5.43
C ASN A 100 7.53 -2.36 6.83
N ILE A 101 7.77 -3.66 6.93
CA ILE A 101 8.04 -4.31 8.21
C ILE A 101 9.35 -3.80 8.82
N HIS A 102 10.34 -3.49 7.99
CA HIS A 102 11.64 -3.02 8.43
C HIS A 102 11.57 -1.65 9.11
N THR A 103 10.81 -0.72 8.52
CA THR A 103 10.74 0.66 9.01
C THR A 103 9.56 0.93 9.94
N GLY A 104 8.52 0.09 9.90
CA GLY A 104 7.28 0.33 10.63
C GLY A 104 6.41 1.42 10.02
N VAL A 105 6.68 1.83 8.79
CA VAL A 105 5.95 2.89 8.08
C VAL A 105 5.09 2.26 7.00
N TYR A 106 3.92 2.86 6.71
CA TYR A 106 3.05 2.43 5.63
C TYR A 106 2.75 3.58 4.68
N VAL A 107 2.35 3.23 3.47
CA VAL A 107 1.86 4.17 2.45
C VAL A 107 0.57 3.65 1.84
N HIS A 108 -0.23 4.57 1.32
CA HIS A 108 -1.45 4.20 0.59
C HIS A 108 -1.10 3.79 -0.82
N VAL A 109 -1.69 2.69 -1.28
CA VAL A 109 -1.43 2.14 -2.62
C VAL A 109 -2.74 1.70 -3.27
N THR A 110 -2.76 1.71 -4.60
CA THR A 110 -3.86 1.15 -5.39
C THR A 110 -3.37 -0.09 -6.12
N TYR A 111 -4.22 -1.12 -6.18
CA TYR A 111 -3.92 -2.34 -6.92
C TYR A 111 -4.18 -2.12 -8.41
N LEU A 112 -3.19 -2.43 -9.25
CA LEU A 112 -3.28 -2.23 -10.70
C LEU A 112 -3.43 -3.54 -11.49
N GLY A 113 -3.40 -4.69 -10.82
CA GLY A 113 -3.59 -5.98 -11.48
C GLY A 113 -2.35 -6.85 -11.45
N ALA A 114 -2.33 -7.79 -12.36
CA ALA A 114 -1.23 -8.74 -12.45
C ALA A 114 -0.79 -8.92 -13.92
#